data_6dedd983da500be3157dcb3e5e3077f6
#
_entry.id   6dedd983da500be3157dcb3e5e3077f6
#
_cell.length_a   1.000
_cell.length_b   1.000
_cell.length_c   1.000
_cell.angle_alpha   90.00
_cell.angle_beta   90.00
_cell.angle_gamma   90.00
#
_symmetry.space_group_name_H-M   'P 1'
#
loop_
_entity.id
_entity.type
_entity.pdbx_description
1 polymer ?
#
loop_
_entity_poly.entity_id
_entity_poly.type
_entity_poly.pdbx_seq_one_letter_code
_entity_poly.pdbx_strand_id
1 'polypeptide(L)'
;LRLLCLGLFLLLSISPISASSHSKDGKLDIQEILFGHINDSYEWHITDIGGHPVVLPLPIIVKSSTGFHVFLSNQFSEEHDSKGNRQGPYGLYISGSESNKDKICEQVDGKEVRPLDISLTKSAVVLFINAIVMLLCILIPAQWCKKHKPSDPAPKGFVGLMHMFIMSVYDDVIKATLGEKADKYAPYLLTCFFFIFISNLMGIIPFPPGGGNVTGNITITFFLALCTFIVTNVTGTKEYWKEIFWPDVPTWLKVPV
;
A
#
# COMPACT_ATOMS: atom_id res chain seq x y z
N LEU A 1 9.26 18.41 21.59
CA LEU A 1 9.39 16.95 21.38
C LEU A 1 8.63 16.16 22.47
N ARG A 2 8.84 16.47 23.78
CA ARG A 2 8.15 15.78 24.90
C ARG A 2 6.64 15.94 24.88
N LEU A 3 6.11 17.11 24.51
CA LEU A 3 4.67 17.36 24.36
C LEU A 3 4.07 16.63 23.15
N LEU A 4 4.81 16.46 22.06
CA LEU A 4 4.39 15.73 20.88
C LEU A 4 4.32 14.22 21.15
N CYS A 5 5.28 13.68 21.90
CA CYS A 5 5.27 12.28 22.35
C CYS A 5 4.13 12.00 23.33
N LEU A 6 3.83 12.94 24.26
CA LEU A 6 2.69 12.82 25.18
C LEU A 6 1.35 12.88 24.42
N GLY A 7 1.22 13.74 23.43
CA GLY A 7 0.04 13.83 22.58
C GLY A 7 -0.20 12.55 21.77
N LEU A 8 0.88 11.96 21.23
CA LEU A 8 0.80 10.69 20.48
C LEU A 8 0.44 9.52 21.40
N PHE A 9 0.95 9.50 22.63
CA PHE A 9 0.62 8.48 23.63
C PHE A 9 -0.82 8.60 24.15
N LEU A 10 -1.35 9.82 24.26
CA LEU A 10 -2.75 10.07 24.64
C LEU A 10 -3.72 9.68 23.50
N LEU A 11 -3.35 9.86 22.24
CA LEU A 11 -4.15 9.43 21.09
C LEU A 11 -4.22 7.90 20.95
N LEU A 12 -3.17 7.19 21.37
CA LEU A 12 -3.14 5.72 21.40
C LEU A 12 -4.00 5.11 22.53
N SER A 13 -4.32 5.88 23.57
CA SER A 13 -5.09 5.39 24.73
C SER A 13 -6.61 5.62 24.63
N ILE A 14 -7.13 6.27 23.56
CA ILE A 14 -8.56 6.65 23.44
C ILE A 14 -9.34 5.78 22.45
N SER A 15 -8.81 4.66 21.99
CA SER A 15 -9.57 3.76 21.15
C SER A 15 -10.12 2.58 21.95
N PRO A 16 -11.38 2.62 22.45
CA PRO A 16 -12.09 1.39 22.72
C PRO A 16 -12.36 0.76 21.33
N ILE A 17 -11.63 -0.29 21.00
CA ILE A 17 -11.95 -1.16 19.89
C ILE A 17 -13.27 -1.86 20.24
N SER A 18 -14.38 -1.24 19.91
CA SER A 18 -15.68 -1.92 19.85
C SER A 18 -15.72 -2.72 18.57
N ALA A 19 -15.09 -3.88 18.59
CA ALA A 19 -15.31 -4.90 17.58
C ALA A 19 -16.72 -5.48 17.82
N SER A 20 -17.74 -4.95 17.13
CA SER A 20 -19.03 -5.61 17.05
C SER A 20 -18.94 -6.71 16.01
N SER A 21 -18.43 -7.86 16.40
CA SER A 21 -18.54 -9.08 15.61
C SER A 21 -19.87 -9.75 15.94
N HIS A 22 -20.71 -9.91 14.94
CA HIS A 22 -21.83 -10.85 15.02
C HIS A 22 -21.27 -12.28 14.92
N SER A 23 -20.73 -12.77 16.03
CA SER A 23 -20.37 -14.18 16.14
C SER A 23 -21.47 -14.91 16.88
N LYS A 24 -22.06 -15.91 16.25
CA LYS A 24 -23.06 -16.83 16.84
C LYS A 24 -22.47 -17.75 17.93
N ASP A 25 -21.17 -17.76 18.13
CA ASP A 25 -20.51 -18.63 19.12
C ASP A 25 -19.34 -17.89 19.78
N GLY A 26 -19.56 -16.93 20.61
CA GLY A 26 -18.68 -16.40 21.67
C GLY A 26 -17.13 -16.40 21.53
N LYS A 27 -16.58 -16.85 20.44
CA LYS A 27 -15.14 -16.81 20.10
C LYS A 27 -14.91 -15.77 19.02
N LEU A 28 -14.20 -14.71 19.39
CA LEU A 28 -13.65 -13.74 18.44
C LEU A 28 -12.71 -14.51 17.48
N ASP A 29 -13.10 -14.66 16.23
CA ASP A 29 -12.19 -15.18 15.21
C ASP A 29 -11.22 -14.06 14.80
N ILE A 30 -10.09 -14.01 15.53
CA ILE A 30 -9.04 -13.03 15.32
C ILE A 30 -8.49 -13.12 13.89
N GLN A 31 -8.54 -14.30 13.27
CA GLN A 31 -8.11 -14.49 11.90
C GLN A 31 -9.06 -13.78 10.93
N GLU A 32 -10.37 -13.93 11.09
CA GLU A 32 -11.34 -13.28 10.22
C GLU A 32 -11.27 -11.76 10.32
N ILE A 33 -11.09 -11.22 11.54
CA ILE A 33 -10.91 -9.77 11.76
C ILE A 33 -9.62 -9.28 11.13
N LEU A 34 -8.49 -9.96 11.34
CA LEU A 34 -7.20 -9.55 10.79
C LEU A 34 -7.20 -9.64 9.26
N PHE A 35 -7.66 -10.74 8.70
CA PHE A 35 -7.69 -10.91 7.24
C PHE A 35 -8.70 -9.99 6.56
N GLY A 36 -9.84 -9.69 7.17
CA GLY A 36 -10.80 -8.72 6.65
C GLY A 36 -10.24 -7.30 6.55
N HIS A 37 -9.31 -6.92 7.43
CA HIS A 37 -8.65 -5.61 7.37
C HIS A 37 -7.45 -5.57 6.42
N ILE A 38 -6.78 -6.69 6.19
CA ILE A 38 -5.58 -6.80 5.35
C ILE A 38 -5.95 -7.07 3.89
N ASN A 39 -7.04 -7.80 3.65
CA ASN A 39 -7.46 -8.16 2.30
C ASN A 39 -7.94 -6.95 1.51
N ASP A 40 -7.66 -6.99 0.22
CA ASP A 40 -8.16 -6.03 -0.74
C ASP A 40 -9.66 -6.25 -0.99
N SER A 41 -10.42 -5.17 -1.04
CA SER A 41 -11.88 -5.21 -1.20
C SER A 41 -12.35 -4.20 -2.24
N TYR A 42 -13.52 -4.46 -2.82
CA TYR A 42 -14.21 -3.54 -3.73
C TYR A 42 -15.01 -2.44 -3.02
N GLU A 43 -14.97 -2.46 -1.69
CA GLU A 43 -15.66 -1.50 -0.83
C GLU A 43 -14.70 -0.99 0.24
N TRP A 44 -14.81 0.28 0.57
CA TRP A 44 -14.02 0.85 1.66
C TRP A 44 -14.89 1.06 2.88
N HIS A 45 -14.80 0.14 3.82
CA HIS A 45 -15.46 0.27 5.12
C HIS A 45 -14.79 1.39 5.93
N ILE A 46 -15.58 2.40 6.31
CA ILE A 46 -15.09 3.57 7.03
C ILE A 46 -15.30 3.39 8.54
N THR A 47 -16.52 3.10 8.94
CA THR A 47 -16.91 2.95 10.35
C THR A 47 -18.31 2.33 10.45
N ASP A 48 -18.68 1.88 11.64
CA ASP A 48 -20.02 1.45 11.94
C ASP A 48 -20.75 2.52 12.75
N ILE A 49 -21.89 3.01 12.26
CA ILE A 49 -22.74 3.99 12.95
C ILE A 49 -24.08 3.33 13.25
N GLY A 50 -24.40 3.16 14.53
CA GLY A 50 -25.68 2.60 14.95
C GLY A 50 -25.93 1.16 14.49
N GLY A 51 -24.89 0.36 14.28
CA GLY A 51 -24.99 -1.03 13.81
C GLY A 51 -25.10 -1.16 12.29
N HIS A 52 -25.01 -0.05 11.53
CA HIS A 52 -24.95 -0.07 10.08
C HIS A 52 -23.54 0.30 9.61
N PRO A 53 -22.93 -0.51 8.71
CA PRO A 53 -21.62 -0.20 8.15
C PRO A 53 -21.71 1.01 7.22
N VAL A 54 -20.88 2.01 7.45
CA VAL A 54 -20.69 3.13 6.52
C VAL A 54 -19.59 2.75 5.55
N VAL A 55 -20.01 2.44 4.32
CA VAL A 55 -19.13 1.94 3.27
C VAL A 55 -19.04 2.96 2.14
N LEU A 56 -17.83 3.28 1.69
CA LEU A 56 -17.63 4.06 0.48
C LEU A 56 -17.64 3.10 -0.72
N PRO A 57 -18.64 3.18 -1.62
CA PRO A 57 -18.68 2.33 -2.80
C PRO A 57 -17.60 2.75 -3.80
N LEU A 58 -16.91 1.78 -4.36
CA LEU A 58 -15.85 1.99 -5.34
C LEU A 58 -16.34 1.63 -6.76
N PRO A 59 -15.81 2.25 -7.81
CA PRO A 59 -16.18 1.94 -9.19
C PRO A 59 -15.63 0.59 -9.61
N ILE A 60 -16.52 -0.26 -10.09
CA ILE A 60 -16.26 -1.57 -10.66
C ILE A 60 -16.17 -1.43 -12.17
N ILE A 61 -15.09 -1.93 -12.76
CA ILE A 61 -14.83 -1.90 -14.20
C ILE A 61 -14.41 -3.30 -14.62
N VAL A 62 -15.33 -4.03 -15.23
CA VAL A 62 -15.14 -5.44 -15.58
C VAL A 62 -15.51 -5.70 -17.03
N LYS A 63 -14.66 -6.46 -17.72
CA LYS A 63 -14.96 -7.03 -19.03
C LYS A 63 -15.31 -8.49 -18.87
N SER A 64 -16.63 -8.79 -18.89
CA SER A 64 -17.19 -10.14 -18.80
C SER A 64 -17.42 -10.76 -20.20
N SER A 65 -17.90 -11.98 -20.22
CA SER A 65 -18.35 -12.66 -21.44
C SER A 65 -19.50 -11.92 -22.13
N THR A 66 -20.32 -11.17 -21.39
CA THR A 66 -21.47 -10.38 -21.89
C THR A 66 -21.09 -8.98 -22.35
N GLY A 67 -19.84 -8.52 -22.10
CA GLY A 67 -19.37 -7.21 -22.53
C GLY A 67 -18.63 -6.44 -21.45
N PHE A 68 -18.52 -5.13 -21.67
CA PHE A 68 -17.85 -4.22 -20.74
C PHE A 68 -18.88 -3.55 -19.84
N HIS A 69 -18.67 -3.69 -18.53
CA HIS A 69 -19.58 -3.18 -17.51
C HIS A 69 -18.87 -2.23 -16.56
N VAL A 70 -19.55 -1.10 -16.26
CA VAL A 70 -19.09 -0.10 -15.27
C VAL A 70 -20.25 0.20 -14.34
N PHE A 71 -20.04 -0.03 -13.05
CA PHE A 71 -21.04 0.22 -12.01
C PHE A 71 -20.36 0.44 -10.65
N LEU A 72 -21.13 0.76 -9.61
CA LEU A 72 -20.60 0.93 -8.25
C LEU A 72 -20.74 -0.35 -7.44
N SER A 73 -19.83 -0.59 -6.53
CA SER A 73 -19.79 -1.79 -5.68
C SER A 73 -21.02 -1.95 -4.79
N ASN A 74 -21.76 -0.88 -4.48
CA ASN A 74 -23.01 -0.94 -3.72
C ASN A 74 -24.15 -1.67 -4.45
N GLN A 75 -23.96 -2.07 -5.72
CA GLN A 75 -24.91 -2.88 -6.46
C GLN A 75 -24.75 -4.39 -6.20
N PHE A 76 -23.70 -4.80 -5.47
CA PHE A 76 -23.61 -6.15 -4.95
C PHE A 76 -24.51 -6.30 -3.72
N SER A 77 -25.21 -7.43 -3.64
CA SER A 77 -26.03 -7.76 -2.47
C SER A 77 -25.17 -7.85 -1.21
N GLU A 78 -25.71 -7.40 -0.08
CA GLU A 78 -25.11 -7.63 1.24
C GLU A 78 -25.32 -9.07 1.72
N GLU A 79 -26.35 -9.74 1.17
CA GLU A 79 -26.68 -11.13 1.51
C GLU A 79 -25.77 -12.10 0.76
N HIS A 80 -25.30 -13.11 1.49
CA HIS A 80 -24.52 -14.21 0.93
C HIS A 80 -25.47 -15.36 0.57
N ASP A 81 -25.27 -15.95 -0.60
CA ASP A 81 -25.98 -17.16 -0.98
C ASP A 81 -25.47 -18.39 -0.18
N SER A 82 -26.05 -19.55 -0.42
CA SER A 82 -25.68 -20.82 0.24
C SER A 82 -24.23 -21.25 0.00
N LYS A 83 -23.56 -20.64 -0.99
CA LYS A 83 -22.16 -20.86 -1.35
C LYS A 83 -21.24 -19.73 -0.86
N GLY A 84 -21.79 -18.74 -0.14
CA GLY A 84 -21.05 -17.59 0.34
C GLY A 84 -20.80 -16.50 -0.72
N ASN A 85 -21.46 -16.55 -1.88
CA ASN A 85 -21.29 -15.54 -2.92
C ASN A 85 -22.22 -14.35 -2.69
N ARG A 86 -21.78 -13.14 -3.03
CA ARG A 86 -22.57 -11.91 -3.07
C ARG A 86 -22.98 -11.63 -4.52
N GLN A 87 -24.26 -11.69 -4.81
CA GLN A 87 -24.78 -11.49 -6.15
C GLN A 87 -24.72 -10.02 -6.57
N GLY A 88 -24.42 -9.78 -7.83
CA GLY A 88 -24.31 -8.46 -8.43
C GLY A 88 -25.04 -8.35 -9.77
N PRO A 89 -24.96 -7.19 -10.43
CA PRO A 89 -25.57 -6.98 -11.74
C PRO A 89 -24.86 -7.78 -12.84
N TYR A 90 -25.55 -7.96 -13.96
CA TYR A 90 -25.02 -8.57 -15.20
C TYR A 90 -24.56 -10.03 -15.04
N GLY A 91 -25.06 -10.76 -14.05
CA GLY A 91 -24.63 -12.13 -13.76
C GLY A 91 -23.24 -12.25 -13.12
N LEU A 92 -22.69 -11.12 -12.68
CA LEU A 92 -21.46 -11.06 -11.92
C LEU A 92 -21.76 -11.29 -10.43
N TYR A 93 -20.82 -11.90 -9.72
CA TYR A 93 -20.90 -12.09 -8.28
C TYR A 93 -19.50 -12.04 -7.65
N ILE A 94 -19.44 -11.67 -6.38
CA ILE A 94 -18.20 -11.79 -5.60
C ILE A 94 -18.19 -13.20 -5.02
N SER A 95 -17.16 -13.97 -5.34
CA SER A 95 -17.07 -15.39 -5.00
C SER A 95 -16.70 -15.61 -3.53
N GLY A 96 -17.39 -16.57 -2.89
CA GLY A 96 -17.04 -17.12 -1.59
C GLY A 96 -16.18 -18.38 -1.68
N SER A 97 -15.83 -18.86 -2.89
CA SER A 97 -15.04 -20.09 -3.07
C SER A 97 -13.59 -19.88 -2.62
N GLU A 98 -12.93 -20.92 -2.08
CA GLU A 98 -11.53 -20.82 -1.62
C GLU A 98 -10.56 -20.41 -2.73
N SER A 99 -10.81 -20.81 -3.97
CA SER A 99 -9.95 -20.50 -5.12
C SER A 99 -10.06 -19.05 -5.60
N ASN A 100 -11.26 -18.43 -5.46
CA ASN A 100 -11.54 -17.08 -5.96
C ASN A 100 -12.15 -16.18 -4.88
N LYS A 101 -11.84 -16.44 -3.62
CA LYS A 101 -12.39 -15.71 -2.49
C LYS A 101 -12.25 -14.20 -2.67
N ASP A 102 -13.35 -13.50 -2.45
CA ASP A 102 -13.45 -12.02 -2.53
C ASP A 102 -13.08 -11.45 -3.92
N LYS A 103 -13.22 -12.25 -5.00
CA LYS A 103 -13.00 -11.80 -6.39
C LYS A 103 -14.29 -11.81 -7.18
N ILE A 104 -14.40 -10.87 -8.13
CA ILE A 104 -15.51 -10.84 -9.06
C ILE A 104 -15.38 -12.02 -10.02
N CYS A 105 -16.46 -12.80 -10.13
CA CYS A 105 -16.58 -13.96 -10.97
C CYS A 105 -17.86 -13.91 -11.79
N GLU A 106 -17.89 -14.67 -12.89
CA GLU A 106 -19.07 -14.95 -13.69
C GLU A 106 -19.19 -16.45 -13.90
N GLN A 107 -20.39 -16.92 -14.22
CA GLN A 107 -20.63 -18.32 -14.53
C GLN A 107 -20.75 -18.49 -16.03
N VAL A 108 -19.78 -19.18 -16.64
CA VAL A 108 -19.76 -19.48 -18.07
C VAL A 108 -19.74 -20.99 -18.24
N ASP A 109 -20.72 -21.55 -18.95
CA ASP A 109 -20.87 -23.00 -19.19
C ASP A 109 -20.84 -23.86 -17.89
N GLY A 110 -21.43 -23.33 -16.81
CA GLY A 110 -21.46 -24.00 -15.51
C GLY A 110 -20.16 -23.99 -14.73
N LYS A 111 -19.13 -23.28 -15.22
CA LYS A 111 -17.85 -23.09 -14.55
C LYS A 111 -17.69 -21.66 -14.06
N GLU A 112 -17.09 -21.51 -12.88
CA GLU A 112 -16.70 -20.22 -12.33
C GLU A 112 -15.48 -19.69 -13.09
N VAL A 113 -15.60 -18.52 -13.70
CA VAL A 113 -14.55 -17.87 -14.47
C VAL A 113 -14.33 -16.47 -13.93
N ARG A 114 -13.06 -16.05 -13.85
CA ARG A 114 -12.71 -14.67 -13.50
C ARG A 114 -12.67 -13.83 -14.77
N PRO A 115 -13.53 -12.82 -14.92
CA PRO A 115 -13.45 -11.86 -16.00
C PRO A 115 -12.20 -10.98 -15.86
N LEU A 116 -11.89 -10.20 -16.90
CA LEU A 116 -10.86 -9.17 -16.80
C LEU A 116 -11.38 -8.04 -15.92
N ASP A 117 -10.82 -7.95 -14.72
CA ASP A 117 -11.19 -6.98 -13.69
C ASP A 117 -10.14 -5.88 -13.61
N ILE A 118 -10.57 -4.63 -13.88
CA ILE A 118 -9.75 -3.40 -13.80
C ILE A 118 -10.38 -2.45 -12.76
N SER A 119 -11.17 -2.98 -11.85
CA SER A 119 -11.88 -2.20 -10.84
C SER A 119 -10.93 -1.49 -9.90
N LEU A 120 -11.37 -0.34 -9.40
CA LEU A 120 -10.67 0.37 -8.34
C LEU A 120 -10.99 -0.30 -7.01
N THR A 121 -10.04 -1.08 -6.51
CA THR A 121 -10.11 -1.69 -5.19
C THR A 121 -9.66 -0.71 -4.10
N LYS A 122 -9.97 -1.01 -2.84
CA LYS A 122 -9.49 -0.25 -1.68
C LYS A 122 -7.97 -0.03 -1.72
N SER A 123 -7.20 -1.09 -1.99
CA SER A 123 -5.73 -0.98 -2.08
C SER A 123 -5.27 -0.06 -3.19
N ALA A 124 -5.93 -0.09 -4.35
CA ALA A 124 -5.61 0.80 -5.47
C ALA A 124 -5.89 2.27 -5.11
N VAL A 125 -7.03 2.56 -4.49
CA VAL A 125 -7.38 3.93 -4.07
C VAL A 125 -6.38 4.45 -3.04
N VAL A 126 -6.06 3.66 -2.03
CA VAL A 126 -5.07 4.04 -1.01
C VAL A 126 -3.68 4.25 -1.63
N LEU A 127 -3.30 3.43 -2.61
CA LEU A 127 -2.05 3.60 -3.35
C LEU A 127 -2.00 4.97 -4.06
N PHE A 128 -3.07 5.37 -4.75
CA PHE A 128 -3.14 6.70 -5.38
C PHE A 128 -3.10 7.84 -4.36
N ILE A 129 -3.80 7.71 -3.24
CA ILE A 129 -3.78 8.71 -2.16
C ILE A 129 -2.35 8.83 -1.60
N ASN A 130 -1.68 7.72 -1.31
CA ASN A 130 -0.30 7.71 -0.82
C ASN A 130 0.66 8.36 -1.82
N ALA A 131 0.49 8.08 -3.12
CA ALA A 131 1.30 8.71 -4.16
C ALA A 131 1.10 10.23 -4.20
N ILE A 132 -0.14 10.70 -4.10
CA ILE A 132 -0.45 12.13 -4.05
C ILE A 132 0.15 12.79 -2.80
N VAL A 133 -0.04 12.18 -1.63
CA VAL A 133 0.52 12.69 -0.36
C VAL A 133 2.04 12.75 -0.44
N MET A 134 2.69 11.70 -0.96
CA MET A 134 4.13 11.68 -1.17
C MET A 134 4.60 12.81 -2.09
N LEU A 135 3.93 12.99 -3.23
CA LEU A 135 4.26 14.07 -4.16
C LEU A 135 4.12 15.45 -3.51
N LEU A 136 3.07 15.68 -2.73
CA LEU A 136 2.90 16.94 -2.00
C LEU A 136 4.00 17.14 -0.95
N CYS A 137 4.35 16.10 -0.19
CA CYS A 137 5.42 16.14 0.81
C CYS A 137 6.79 16.48 0.21
N ILE A 138 7.05 16.10 -1.04
CA ILE A 138 8.33 16.36 -1.72
C ILE A 138 8.28 17.66 -2.52
N LEU A 139 7.20 17.92 -3.27
CA LEU A 139 7.11 19.06 -4.18
C LEU A 139 6.96 20.40 -3.46
N ILE A 140 6.29 20.44 -2.30
CA ILE A 140 6.13 21.67 -1.53
C ILE A 140 7.48 22.20 -1.05
N PRO A 141 8.34 21.42 -0.37
CA PRO A 141 9.71 21.85 -0.03
C PRO A 141 10.56 22.17 -1.24
N ALA A 142 10.45 21.37 -2.31
CA ALA A 142 11.22 21.61 -3.54
C ALA A 142 10.87 22.95 -4.19
N GLN A 143 9.58 23.33 -4.21
CA GLN A 143 9.14 24.63 -4.72
C GLN A 143 9.64 25.78 -3.84
N TRP A 144 9.65 25.58 -2.53
CA TRP A 144 10.20 26.57 -1.60
C TRP A 144 11.69 26.80 -1.89
N CYS A 145 12.48 25.72 -2.01
CA CYS A 145 13.92 25.80 -2.32
C CYS A 145 14.21 26.49 -3.66
N LYS A 146 13.34 26.30 -4.68
CA LYS A 146 13.50 27.01 -5.98
C LYS A 146 13.28 28.52 -5.89
N LYS A 147 12.52 28.99 -4.91
CA LYS A 147 12.16 30.41 -4.73
C LYS A 147 13.10 31.14 -3.79
N HIS A 148 13.91 30.42 -3.00
CA HIS A 148 14.79 31.00 -1.98
C HIS A 148 16.25 30.68 -2.29
N LYS A 149 17.14 31.59 -1.87
CA LYS A 149 18.60 31.40 -2.01
C LYS A 149 19.14 30.64 -0.81
N PRO A 150 20.31 29.99 -0.94
CA PRO A 150 20.96 29.31 0.19
C PRO A 150 21.30 30.23 1.39
N SER A 151 21.37 31.55 1.15
CA SER A 151 21.61 32.56 2.19
C SER A 151 20.35 32.96 2.97
N ASP A 152 19.16 32.58 2.49
CA ASP A 152 17.91 32.95 3.14
C ASP A 152 17.71 32.11 4.42
N PRO A 153 16.89 32.59 5.36
CA PRO A 153 16.57 31.84 6.57
C PRO A 153 15.97 30.46 6.25
N ALA A 154 16.35 29.44 7.03
CA ALA A 154 15.82 28.11 6.86
C ALA A 154 14.27 28.05 6.92
N PRO A 155 13.63 27.21 6.13
CA PRO A 155 12.19 27.07 6.14
C PRO A 155 11.66 26.62 7.51
N LYS A 156 10.48 27.09 7.89
CA LYS A 156 9.84 26.75 9.17
C LYS A 156 8.64 25.84 8.95
N GLY A 157 8.16 25.24 10.04
CA GLY A 157 6.96 24.39 10.02
C GLY A 157 7.16 23.12 9.18
N PHE A 158 6.11 22.72 8.48
CA PHE A 158 6.10 21.48 7.69
C PHE A 158 7.19 21.47 6.61
N VAL A 159 7.40 22.59 5.91
CA VAL A 159 8.44 22.71 4.87
C VAL A 159 9.83 22.48 5.47
N GLY A 160 10.10 23.08 6.64
CA GLY A 160 11.38 22.88 7.33
C GLY A 160 11.58 21.45 7.80
N LEU A 161 10.53 20.83 8.33
CA LEU A 161 10.56 19.42 8.75
C LEU A 161 10.88 18.50 7.55
N MET A 162 10.16 18.66 6.45
CA MET A 162 10.38 17.84 5.25
C MET A 162 11.73 18.09 4.61
N HIS A 163 12.16 19.35 4.55
CA HIS A 163 13.49 19.71 4.03
C HIS A 163 14.60 19.05 4.86
N MET A 164 14.54 19.17 6.18
CA MET A 164 15.49 18.53 7.09
C MET A 164 15.49 17.00 6.90
N PHE A 165 14.32 16.38 6.78
CA PHE A 165 14.21 14.94 6.62
C PHE A 165 14.75 14.45 5.29
N ILE A 166 14.45 15.15 4.17
CA ILE A 166 15.00 14.84 2.85
C ILE A 166 16.52 14.95 2.87
N MET A 167 17.06 16.02 3.45
CA MET A 167 18.51 16.23 3.52
C MET A 167 19.21 15.21 4.42
N SER A 168 18.61 14.83 5.55
CA SER A 168 19.16 13.77 6.40
C SER A 168 19.25 12.43 5.65
N VAL A 169 18.19 12.02 4.95
CA VAL A 169 18.24 10.79 4.14
C VAL A 169 19.27 10.89 3.02
N TYR A 170 19.37 12.06 2.38
CA TYR A 170 20.33 12.29 1.30
C TYR A 170 21.77 12.27 1.80
N ASP A 171 22.11 13.08 2.82
CA ASP A 171 23.48 13.24 3.31
C ASP A 171 23.97 12.03 4.12
N ASP A 172 23.13 11.56 5.10
CA ASP A 172 23.54 10.54 6.05
C ASP A 172 23.46 9.11 5.47
N VAL A 173 22.58 8.88 4.48
CA VAL A 173 22.39 7.55 3.90
C VAL A 173 22.91 7.47 2.48
N ILE A 174 22.34 8.27 1.56
CA ILE A 174 22.61 8.11 0.12
C ILE A 174 24.04 8.53 -0.22
N LYS A 175 24.43 9.73 0.20
CA LYS A 175 25.74 10.28 -0.09
C LYS A 175 26.86 9.55 0.66
N ALA A 176 26.61 9.18 1.91
CA ALA A 176 27.53 8.37 2.69
C ALA A 176 27.81 6.99 2.07
N THR A 177 26.82 6.41 1.38
CA THR A 177 26.96 5.08 0.76
C THR A 177 27.48 5.13 -0.67
N LEU A 178 27.01 6.08 -1.50
CA LEU A 178 27.28 6.12 -2.94
C LEU A 178 28.37 7.14 -3.33
N GLY A 179 28.80 8.01 -2.43
CA GLY A 179 29.82 9.02 -2.69
C GLY A 179 29.45 9.92 -3.87
N GLU A 180 30.34 10.02 -4.86
CA GLU A 180 30.15 10.86 -6.05
C GLU A 180 28.99 10.45 -6.96
N LYS A 181 28.50 9.21 -6.83
CA LYS A 181 27.35 8.70 -7.61
C LYS A 181 26.02 9.03 -6.97
N ALA A 182 25.99 9.66 -5.78
CA ALA A 182 24.79 9.93 -5.00
C ALA A 182 23.75 10.69 -5.82
N ASP A 183 24.11 11.78 -6.49
CA ASP A 183 23.20 12.64 -7.25
C ASP A 183 22.44 11.89 -8.36
N LYS A 184 23.09 10.91 -8.96
CA LYS A 184 22.48 10.10 -10.02
C LYS A 184 21.38 9.18 -9.49
N TYR A 185 21.56 8.59 -8.33
CA TYR A 185 20.65 7.60 -7.77
C TYR A 185 19.69 8.16 -6.70
N ALA A 186 20.00 9.36 -6.17
CA ALA A 186 19.18 10.00 -5.14
C ALA A 186 17.68 10.12 -5.49
N PRO A 187 17.28 10.53 -6.71
CA PRO A 187 15.86 10.63 -7.04
C PRO A 187 15.11 9.29 -6.89
N TYR A 188 15.73 8.20 -7.33
CA TYR A 188 15.15 6.86 -7.20
C TYR A 188 15.08 6.41 -5.74
N LEU A 189 16.18 6.51 -5.01
CA LEU A 189 16.27 6.06 -3.62
C LEU A 189 15.38 6.87 -2.69
N LEU A 190 15.33 8.20 -2.86
CA LEU A 190 14.40 9.06 -2.12
C LEU A 190 12.94 8.72 -2.43
N THR A 191 12.61 8.45 -3.70
CA THR A 191 11.26 8.05 -4.08
C THR A 191 10.86 6.74 -3.40
N CYS A 192 11.71 5.71 -3.45
CA CYS A 192 11.45 4.43 -2.78
C CYS A 192 11.31 4.62 -1.26
N PHE A 193 12.23 5.38 -0.64
CA PHE A 193 12.19 5.64 0.79
C PHE A 193 10.90 6.34 1.21
N PHE A 194 10.56 7.45 0.57
CA PHE A 194 9.37 8.23 0.93
C PHE A 194 8.07 7.48 0.59
N PHE A 195 8.04 6.70 -0.48
CA PHE A 195 6.90 5.85 -0.79
C PHE A 195 6.64 4.84 0.34
N ILE A 196 7.66 4.10 0.76
CA ILE A 196 7.54 3.13 1.84
C ILE A 196 7.21 3.82 3.17
N PHE A 197 7.91 4.91 3.48
CA PHE A 197 7.72 5.66 4.73
C PHE A 197 6.29 6.21 4.86
N ILE A 198 5.79 6.90 3.83
CA ILE A 198 4.46 7.49 3.84
C ILE A 198 3.38 6.40 3.82
N SER A 199 3.58 5.32 3.05
CA SER A 199 2.65 4.19 3.04
C SER A 199 2.51 3.54 4.42
N ASN A 200 3.61 3.37 5.15
CA ASN A 200 3.58 2.86 6.52
C ASN A 200 2.93 3.85 7.49
N LEU A 201 3.24 5.14 7.35
CA LEU A 201 2.63 6.18 8.17
C LEU A 201 1.10 6.25 7.96
N MET A 202 0.65 6.18 6.71
CA MET A 202 -0.78 6.14 6.37
C MET A 202 -1.45 4.85 6.86
N GLY A 203 -0.74 3.73 6.88
CA GLY A 203 -1.25 2.46 7.42
C GLY A 203 -1.53 2.50 8.93
N ILE A 204 -0.85 3.36 9.69
CA ILE A 204 -1.07 3.53 11.14
C ILE A 204 -2.34 4.35 11.43
N ILE A 205 -2.78 5.20 10.50
CA ILE A 205 -3.97 6.03 10.69
C ILE A 205 -5.23 5.14 10.57
N PRO A 206 -6.06 5.01 11.63
CA PRO A 206 -7.17 4.06 11.64
C PRO A 206 -8.43 4.53 10.90
N PHE A 207 -8.41 5.73 10.35
CA PHE A 207 -9.56 6.33 9.65
C PHE A 207 -9.16 6.81 8.24
N PRO A 208 -10.11 6.91 7.30
CA PRO A 208 -9.83 7.41 5.95
C PRO A 208 -9.22 8.83 5.97
N PRO A 209 -8.23 9.11 5.11
CA PRO A 209 -7.72 8.29 4.00
C PRO A 209 -6.67 7.23 4.38
N GLY A 210 -6.45 6.99 5.67
CA GLY A 210 -5.55 5.96 6.19
C GLY A 210 -6.22 4.56 6.28
N GLY A 211 -5.58 3.68 7.04
CA GLY A 211 -6.10 2.32 7.31
C GLY A 211 -5.90 1.32 6.17
N GLY A 212 -5.23 1.72 5.08
CA GLY A 212 -4.85 0.80 4.00
C GLY A 212 -3.40 0.34 4.13
N ASN A 213 -3.21 -0.97 4.31
CA ASN A 213 -1.87 -1.55 4.39
C ASN A 213 -1.29 -1.80 3.00
N VAL A 214 -0.84 -0.72 2.33
CA VAL A 214 -0.29 -0.78 0.96
C VAL A 214 1.01 -1.60 0.91
N THR A 215 1.89 -1.39 1.87
CA THR A 215 3.18 -2.10 1.94
C THR A 215 3.05 -3.55 2.43
N GLY A 216 1.94 -3.92 3.05
CA GLY A 216 1.61 -5.31 3.37
C GLY A 216 1.08 -6.11 2.17
N ASN A 217 0.73 -5.43 1.06
CA ASN A 217 0.31 -6.12 -0.16
C ASN A 217 1.54 -6.70 -0.87
N ILE A 218 1.59 -8.03 -0.98
CA ILE A 218 2.71 -8.75 -1.57
C ILE A 218 2.99 -8.34 -3.04
N THR A 219 1.96 -7.97 -3.79
CA THR A 219 2.12 -7.53 -5.19
C THR A 219 2.90 -6.23 -5.26
N ILE A 220 2.62 -5.28 -4.37
CA ILE A 220 3.27 -3.97 -4.33
C ILE A 220 4.72 -4.12 -3.86
N THR A 221 4.95 -4.87 -2.79
CA THR A 221 6.31 -5.10 -2.27
C THR A 221 7.16 -5.91 -3.23
N PHE A 222 6.58 -6.89 -3.93
CA PHE A 222 7.27 -7.64 -4.99
C PHE A 222 7.64 -6.73 -6.16
N PHE A 223 6.75 -5.82 -6.58
CA PHE A 223 7.06 -4.86 -7.64
C PHE A 223 8.21 -3.91 -7.26
N LEU A 224 8.22 -3.39 -6.03
CA LEU A 224 9.32 -2.57 -5.53
C LEU A 224 10.64 -3.35 -5.48
N ALA A 225 10.60 -4.60 -5.02
CA ALA A 225 11.77 -5.48 -5.01
C ALA A 225 12.29 -5.75 -6.43
N LEU A 226 11.38 -5.98 -7.39
CA LEU A 226 11.73 -6.17 -8.80
C LEU A 226 12.38 -4.90 -9.41
N CYS A 227 11.85 -3.72 -9.12
CA CYS A 227 12.46 -2.46 -9.55
C CYS A 227 13.88 -2.31 -8.98
N THR A 228 14.06 -2.58 -7.69
CA THR A 228 15.39 -2.52 -7.05
C THR A 228 16.33 -3.56 -7.64
N PHE A 229 15.87 -4.78 -7.85
CA PHE A 229 16.63 -5.85 -8.50
C PHE A 229 17.11 -5.43 -9.89
N ILE A 230 16.22 -4.87 -10.72
CA ILE A 230 16.57 -4.40 -12.07
C ILE A 230 17.62 -3.28 -12.00
N VAL A 231 17.39 -2.25 -11.18
CA VAL A 231 18.32 -1.13 -11.03
C VAL A 231 19.69 -1.62 -10.58
N THR A 232 19.76 -2.46 -9.55
CA THR A 232 21.02 -2.97 -9.00
C THR A 232 21.79 -3.78 -10.02
N ASN A 233 21.11 -4.68 -10.76
CA ASN A 233 21.78 -5.54 -11.73
C ASN A 233 22.23 -4.77 -13.00
N VAL A 234 21.41 -3.83 -13.47
CA VAL A 234 21.78 -3.01 -14.66
C VAL A 234 22.93 -2.04 -14.36
N THR A 235 23.00 -1.56 -13.11
CA THR A 235 24.04 -0.58 -12.70
C THR A 235 25.21 -1.23 -11.99
N GLY A 236 25.19 -2.53 -11.77
CA GLY A 236 26.23 -3.30 -11.10
C GLY A 236 27.57 -3.20 -11.82
N THR A 237 28.65 -3.02 -11.06
CA THR A 237 30.02 -2.99 -11.57
C THR A 237 30.54 -4.41 -11.86
N LYS A 238 31.71 -4.50 -12.50
CA LYS A 238 32.36 -5.80 -12.74
C LYS A 238 32.70 -6.52 -11.43
N GLU A 239 33.07 -5.75 -10.40
CA GLU A 239 33.38 -6.24 -9.06
C GLU A 239 32.12 -6.85 -8.42
N TYR A 240 30.96 -6.17 -8.54
CA TYR A 240 29.68 -6.69 -8.06
C TYR A 240 29.34 -8.04 -8.67
N TRP A 241 29.47 -8.18 -10.01
CA TRP A 241 29.22 -9.43 -10.70
C TRP A 241 30.24 -10.52 -10.34
N LYS A 242 31.52 -10.14 -10.13
CA LYS A 242 32.55 -11.03 -9.67
C LYS A 242 32.24 -11.60 -8.29
N GLU A 243 31.79 -10.75 -7.35
CA GLU A 243 31.42 -11.18 -6.00
C GLU A 243 30.22 -12.12 -5.99
N ILE A 244 29.22 -11.91 -6.87
CA ILE A 244 28.05 -12.79 -6.98
C ILE A 244 28.43 -14.16 -7.55
N PHE A 245 29.15 -14.20 -8.67
CA PHE A 245 29.43 -15.45 -9.38
C PHE A 245 30.73 -16.13 -8.94
N TRP A 246 31.65 -15.36 -8.41
CA TRP A 246 32.98 -15.89 -8.03
C TRP A 246 33.52 -15.17 -6.79
N PRO A 247 32.90 -15.34 -5.63
CA PRO A 247 33.35 -14.70 -4.39
C PRO A 247 34.77 -15.12 -4.01
N ASP A 248 35.54 -14.20 -3.41
CA ASP A 248 36.91 -14.45 -2.93
C ASP A 248 36.88 -15.21 -1.58
N VAL A 249 36.31 -16.43 -1.61
CA VAL A 249 36.26 -17.36 -0.47
C VAL A 249 37.06 -18.62 -0.76
N PRO A 250 37.48 -19.39 0.27
CA PRO A 250 38.15 -20.67 0.08
C PRO A 250 37.37 -21.62 -0.84
N THR A 251 38.06 -22.38 -1.66
CA THR A 251 37.47 -23.18 -2.76
C THR A 251 36.35 -24.13 -2.32
N TRP A 252 36.43 -24.62 -1.09
CA TRP A 252 35.43 -25.52 -0.53
C TRP A 252 34.10 -24.83 -0.13
N LEU A 253 34.11 -23.50 0.02
CA LEU A 253 32.94 -22.70 0.33
C LEU A 253 32.29 -22.10 -0.91
N LYS A 254 32.91 -22.19 -2.09
CA LYS A 254 32.40 -21.60 -3.34
C LYS A 254 31.14 -22.31 -3.88
N VAL A 255 30.93 -23.57 -3.52
CA VAL A 255 29.81 -24.36 -4.03
C VAL A 255 28.48 -24.10 -3.32
N PRO A 256 28.40 -23.79 -2.00
CA PRO A 256 27.15 -23.46 -1.31
C PRO A 256 26.82 -21.98 -1.26
N VAL A 257 27.63 -21.09 -1.80
CA VAL A 257 27.40 -19.65 -1.93
C VAL A 257 26.97 -19.30 -3.36
#